data_0814b2141d0fdd3a5e17fd2862a899f7
#
_entry.id   0814b2141d0fdd3a5e17fd2862a899f7
#
_cell.length_a   1.000
_cell.length_b   1.000
_cell.length_c   1.000
_cell.angle_alpha   90.00
_cell.angle_beta   90.00
_cell.angle_gamma   90.00
#
_symmetry.space_group_name_H-M   'P 1'
#
loop_
_entity.id
_entity.type
_entity.pdbx_description
1 polymer ?
#
loop_
_entity_poly.entity_id
_entity_poly.type
_entity_poly.pdbx_seq_one_letter_code
_entity_poly.pdbx_strand_id
1 'polypeptide(L)'
;MTKKQKTMVVRLAVSAVFLIAGALMEGKTAYAWIPFVISYLSAGYDIPLKAVRNISHGQVFDENFLMTVATFGAIGCGALEEAVAVMLFYQVGELFSDYAVNKSRKSITELMDINPEHANLVRDGKEEKVDPYEVEIGDTIVVKPGEKVPLDGVIIKGSSSLDTKALTGESMPVEVKDHDPIISGSINLNGVLEVQVTKLFDDSTVAKILELVENASSRKAKAENFITKFARVYTPVVVCLALVLAIIPPLLTAGNWGIWIYRACSFLVVSCPCALVISVPLSFFGGLGAASKQGILMKGSNYLEAVASLDTVVFDKTGTLTTGKFQVTRVKPVEGMKDELLELAAYGEFHSNHPIALSVKDAYGKRVEESRIVTAEEIAGHGIHAVLDLENGRKDLYIGNERLMKAQGITITDVPEIMGTSLYIAEGGVFLGSIIISDTVREDVPEALHGLRRAGVRRLIMLTGDKPEVGRAVADKLSLDEAYGGLLPGDKVGKVEELLTTKPEGSTLGFVGDGINDAPVLARADIGIAMGGIGSDAAVEAADVVIMTDEPSKLVDAIVIARKTMRIVKQNIIFAIGVKVLVLILTAFGFATMWAAVFADVGVSVLAILNAIRALNYKKAREKAFEGSAGTEV
;
A
#
# COMPACT_ATOMS: atom_id res chain seq x y z
N MET A 1 7.19 20.42 -17.14
CA MET A 1 8.20 19.94 -18.12
C MET A 1 9.60 20.25 -17.64
N THR A 2 10.48 19.27 -17.63
CA THR A 2 11.89 19.44 -17.28
C THR A 2 12.64 20.23 -18.37
N LYS A 3 13.84 20.76 -18.04
CA LYS A 3 14.69 21.47 -19.02
C LYS A 3 15.01 20.57 -20.24
N LYS A 4 15.27 19.26 -20.02
CA LYS A 4 15.50 18.26 -21.07
C LYS A 4 14.28 18.12 -22.00
N GLN A 5 13.08 18.01 -21.44
CA GLN A 5 11.83 17.91 -22.22
C GLN A 5 11.56 19.16 -23.07
N LYS A 6 11.82 20.36 -22.53
CA LYS A 6 11.68 21.61 -23.30
C LYS A 6 12.63 21.63 -24.51
N THR A 7 13.89 21.22 -24.31
CA THR A 7 14.87 21.13 -25.41
C THR A 7 14.42 20.14 -26.48
N MET A 8 13.86 18.99 -26.07
CA MET A 8 13.34 17.96 -27.00
C MET A 8 12.17 18.49 -27.82
N VAL A 9 11.22 19.23 -27.20
CA VAL A 9 10.12 19.88 -27.94
C VAL A 9 10.64 20.83 -29.03
N VAL A 10 11.65 21.65 -28.72
CA VAL A 10 12.24 22.55 -29.73
C VAL A 10 12.89 21.77 -30.86
N ARG A 11 13.66 20.71 -30.58
CA ARG A 11 14.27 19.84 -31.60
C ARG A 11 13.22 19.21 -32.52
N LEU A 12 12.12 18.69 -31.96
CA LEU A 12 11.03 18.10 -32.71
C LEU A 12 10.28 19.12 -33.58
N ALA A 13 10.05 20.33 -33.06
CA ALA A 13 9.45 21.41 -33.83
C ALA A 13 10.33 21.80 -35.04
N VAL A 14 11.64 21.94 -34.83
CA VAL A 14 12.60 22.19 -35.92
C VAL A 14 12.58 21.06 -36.94
N SER A 15 12.64 19.81 -36.46
CA SER A 15 12.56 18.62 -37.33
C SER A 15 11.29 18.61 -38.20
N ALA A 16 10.11 18.89 -37.59
CA ALA A 16 8.83 18.94 -38.30
C ALA A 16 8.83 20.01 -39.40
N VAL A 17 9.37 21.20 -39.13
CA VAL A 17 9.49 22.28 -40.12
C VAL A 17 10.34 21.85 -41.31
N PHE A 18 11.52 21.22 -41.06
CA PHE A 18 12.38 20.75 -42.13
C PHE A 18 11.81 19.54 -42.86
N LEU A 19 11.05 18.65 -42.22
CA LEU A 19 10.32 17.57 -42.90
C LEU A 19 9.30 18.11 -43.91
N ILE A 20 8.48 19.09 -43.47
CA ILE A 20 7.50 19.75 -44.33
C ILE A 20 8.20 20.48 -45.48
N ALA A 21 9.30 21.19 -45.22
CA ALA A 21 10.07 21.87 -46.24
C ALA A 21 10.63 20.88 -47.29
N GLY A 22 11.16 19.72 -46.83
CA GLY A 22 11.64 18.65 -47.71
C GLY A 22 10.53 18.09 -48.59
N ALA A 23 9.37 17.76 -48.03
CA ALA A 23 8.21 17.26 -48.77
C ALA A 23 7.67 18.27 -49.81
N LEU A 24 7.69 19.57 -49.51
CA LEU A 24 7.30 20.63 -50.47
C LEU A 24 8.32 20.83 -51.62
N MET A 25 9.58 20.47 -51.38
CA MET A 25 10.67 20.55 -52.37
C MET A 25 10.83 19.27 -53.19
N GLU A 26 10.28 18.17 -52.73
CA GLU A 26 10.36 16.86 -53.39
C GLU A 26 9.73 16.93 -54.79
N GLY A 27 10.43 16.38 -55.77
CA GLY A 27 10.04 16.46 -57.17
C GLY A 27 10.25 17.81 -57.87
N LYS A 28 10.65 18.90 -57.11
CA LYS A 28 10.87 20.24 -57.66
C LYS A 28 12.34 20.62 -57.77
N THR A 29 13.20 20.10 -56.90
CA THR A 29 14.62 20.48 -56.84
C THR A 29 15.50 19.27 -56.57
N ALA A 30 16.71 19.25 -57.11
CA ALA A 30 17.73 18.21 -56.84
C ALA A 30 18.25 18.23 -55.40
N TYR A 31 17.96 19.28 -54.64
CA TYR A 31 18.44 19.49 -53.25
C TYR A 31 17.38 19.17 -52.18
N ALA A 32 16.26 18.55 -52.54
CA ALA A 32 15.17 18.20 -51.62
C ALA A 32 15.62 17.27 -50.49
N TRP A 33 16.69 16.52 -50.66
CA TRP A 33 17.25 15.64 -49.64
C TRP A 33 17.88 16.41 -48.44
N ILE A 34 18.35 17.66 -48.62
CA ILE A 34 19.02 18.47 -47.61
C ILE A 34 18.11 18.75 -46.39
N PRO A 35 16.87 19.26 -46.56
CA PRO A 35 15.94 19.42 -45.45
C PRO A 35 15.63 18.11 -44.72
N PHE A 36 15.50 17.00 -45.40
CA PHE A 36 15.27 15.70 -44.76
C PHE A 36 16.45 15.29 -43.87
N VAL A 37 17.70 15.47 -44.32
CA VAL A 37 18.89 15.16 -43.48
C VAL A 37 18.94 16.06 -42.26
N ILE A 38 18.66 17.36 -42.41
CA ILE A 38 18.61 18.30 -41.27
C ILE A 38 17.50 17.88 -40.28
N SER A 39 16.34 17.50 -40.79
CA SER A 39 15.22 17.00 -40.01
C SER A 39 15.59 15.72 -39.24
N TYR A 40 16.19 14.73 -39.91
CA TYR A 40 16.64 13.48 -39.28
C TYR A 40 17.64 13.74 -38.16
N LEU A 41 18.67 14.54 -38.43
CA LEU A 41 19.69 14.89 -37.43
C LEU A 41 19.09 15.69 -36.26
N SER A 42 18.17 16.63 -36.54
CA SER A 42 17.50 17.39 -35.47
C SER A 42 16.62 16.50 -34.59
N ALA A 43 15.87 15.58 -35.16
CA ALA A 43 15.00 14.66 -34.41
C ALA A 43 15.81 13.64 -33.62
N GLY A 44 16.75 12.93 -34.26
CA GLY A 44 17.20 11.64 -33.76
C GLY A 44 18.70 11.36 -33.78
N TYR A 45 19.59 12.38 -33.81
CA TYR A 45 21.06 12.12 -33.80
C TYR A 45 21.50 11.31 -32.59
N ASP A 46 20.78 11.40 -31.48
CA ASP A 46 21.10 10.72 -30.22
C ASP A 46 20.76 9.22 -30.26
N ILE A 47 19.85 8.76 -31.11
CA ILE A 47 19.44 7.36 -31.20
C ILE A 47 20.57 6.45 -31.72
N PRO A 48 21.21 6.73 -32.88
CA PRO A 48 22.36 5.95 -33.32
C PRO A 48 23.54 5.95 -32.32
N LEU A 49 23.76 7.09 -31.64
CA LEU A 49 24.82 7.18 -30.63
C LEU A 49 24.52 6.31 -29.40
N LYS A 50 23.26 6.28 -28.95
CA LYS A 50 22.83 5.39 -27.88
C LYS A 50 22.93 3.92 -28.30
N ALA A 51 22.52 3.57 -29.53
CA ALA A 51 22.66 2.22 -30.05
C ALA A 51 24.11 1.72 -30.01
N VAL A 52 25.06 2.51 -30.51
CA VAL A 52 26.49 2.16 -30.47
C VAL A 52 26.99 2.00 -29.03
N ARG A 53 26.60 2.90 -28.14
CA ARG A 53 26.96 2.83 -26.73
C ARG A 53 26.38 1.58 -26.04
N ASN A 54 25.12 1.23 -26.31
CA ASN A 54 24.47 0.08 -25.70
C ASN A 54 25.05 -1.24 -26.22
N ILE A 55 25.43 -1.31 -27.49
CA ILE A 55 26.18 -2.43 -28.07
C ILE A 55 27.51 -2.61 -27.34
N SER A 56 28.26 -1.52 -27.10
CA SER A 56 29.55 -1.60 -26.39
C SER A 56 29.42 -2.09 -24.93
N HIS A 57 28.22 -1.99 -24.33
CA HIS A 57 27.89 -2.53 -23.01
C HIS A 57 27.19 -3.91 -23.06
N GLY A 58 27.20 -4.58 -24.21
CA GLY A 58 26.63 -5.94 -24.36
C GLY A 58 25.11 -6.00 -24.59
N GLN A 59 24.45 -4.85 -24.76
CA GLN A 59 23.01 -4.77 -25.08
C GLN A 59 22.83 -4.58 -26.59
N VAL A 60 22.95 -5.66 -27.36
CA VAL A 60 22.99 -5.61 -28.82
C VAL A 60 21.62 -5.36 -29.46
N PHE A 61 20.53 -5.88 -28.86
CA PHE A 61 19.19 -5.83 -29.46
C PHE A 61 18.24 -4.94 -28.65
N ASP A 62 18.63 -3.67 -28.46
CA ASP A 62 17.76 -2.68 -27.85
C ASP A 62 16.90 -1.94 -28.89
N GLU A 63 15.96 -1.12 -28.44
CA GLU A 63 15.07 -0.32 -29.27
C GLU A 63 15.84 0.70 -30.14
N ASN A 64 16.91 1.30 -29.60
CA ASN A 64 17.74 2.27 -30.33
C ASN A 64 18.47 1.60 -31.51
N PHE A 65 18.94 0.36 -31.31
CA PHE A 65 19.55 -0.44 -32.37
C PHE A 65 18.53 -0.74 -33.48
N LEU A 66 17.33 -1.23 -33.12
CA LEU A 66 16.27 -1.55 -34.07
C LEU A 66 15.87 -0.33 -34.92
N MET A 67 15.68 0.82 -34.25
CA MET A 67 15.35 2.08 -34.91
C MET A 67 16.47 2.57 -35.85
N THR A 68 17.71 2.44 -35.41
CA THR A 68 18.88 2.85 -36.23
C THR A 68 19.01 1.98 -37.47
N VAL A 69 18.96 0.65 -37.35
CA VAL A 69 19.06 -0.28 -38.46
C VAL A 69 17.91 -0.06 -39.45
N ALA A 70 16.70 0.09 -38.94
CA ALA A 70 15.52 0.25 -39.78
C ALA A 70 15.51 1.59 -40.55
N THR A 71 15.85 2.70 -39.88
CA THR A 71 15.89 4.02 -40.57
C THR A 71 17.05 4.12 -41.57
N PHE A 72 18.23 3.57 -41.27
CA PHE A 72 19.34 3.51 -42.24
C PHE A 72 19.03 2.57 -43.40
N GLY A 73 18.36 1.44 -43.13
CA GLY A 73 17.89 0.56 -44.18
C GLY A 73 16.85 1.24 -45.11
N ALA A 74 15.93 2.01 -44.55
CA ALA A 74 14.95 2.80 -45.34
C ALA A 74 15.66 3.87 -46.19
N ILE A 75 16.65 4.59 -45.62
CA ILE A 75 17.47 5.55 -46.37
C ILE A 75 18.20 4.84 -47.53
N GLY A 76 18.78 3.66 -47.29
CA GLY A 76 19.45 2.86 -48.30
C GLY A 76 18.52 2.36 -49.42
N CYS A 77 17.24 2.17 -49.14
CA CYS A 77 16.21 1.84 -50.11
C CYS A 77 15.60 3.07 -50.82
N GLY A 78 16.08 4.29 -50.53
CA GLY A 78 15.59 5.53 -51.13
C GLY A 78 14.36 6.13 -50.45
N ALA A 79 13.88 5.58 -49.34
CA ALA A 79 12.72 6.05 -48.56
C ALA A 79 13.16 7.05 -47.48
N LEU A 80 13.81 8.16 -47.85
CA LEU A 80 14.38 9.14 -46.93
C LEU A 80 13.28 9.89 -46.13
N GLU A 81 12.21 10.29 -46.77
CA GLU A 81 11.05 10.94 -46.14
C GLU A 81 10.47 10.06 -45.04
N GLU A 82 10.25 8.79 -45.33
CA GLU A 82 9.70 7.84 -44.36
C GLU A 82 10.64 7.60 -43.18
N ALA A 83 11.96 7.49 -43.41
CA ALA A 83 12.94 7.35 -42.35
C ALA A 83 12.91 8.53 -41.37
N VAL A 84 12.76 9.76 -41.90
CA VAL A 84 12.64 10.99 -41.12
C VAL A 84 11.33 11.02 -40.34
N ALA A 85 10.21 10.70 -40.99
CA ALA A 85 8.89 10.67 -40.37
C ALA A 85 8.85 9.64 -39.21
N VAL A 86 9.41 8.46 -39.41
CA VAL A 86 9.55 7.41 -38.40
C VAL A 86 10.33 7.91 -37.19
N MET A 87 11.49 8.55 -37.43
CA MET A 87 12.33 9.08 -36.37
C MET A 87 11.60 10.18 -35.56
N LEU A 88 10.89 11.07 -36.27
CA LEU A 88 10.11 12.14 -35.65
C LEU A 88 8.97 11.58 -34.78
N PHE A 89 8.16 10.66 -35.31
CA PHE A 89 7.06 10.05 -34.55
C PHE A 89 7.55 9.23 -33.38
N TYR A 90 8.64 8.49 -33.51
CA TYR A 90 9.26 7.78 -32.42
C TYR A 90 9.65 8.72 -31.27
N GLN A 91 10.35 9.81 -31.59
CA GLN A 91 10.78 10.81 -30.59
C GLN A 91 9.60 11.56 -29.95
N VAL A 92 8.50 11.81 -30.69
CA VAL A 92 7.26 12.35 -30.12
C VAL A 92 6.66 11.36 -29.13
N GLY A 93 6.63 10.08 -29.47
CA GLY A 93 6.19 9.00 -28.58
C GLY A 93 7.02 8.93 -27.28
N GLU A 94 8.36 8.99 -27.40
CA GLU A 94 9.29 9.01 -26.28
C GLU A 94 9.07 10.23 -25.36
N LEU A 95 8.90 11.42 -25.95
CA LEU A 95 8.62 12.65 -25.19
C LEU A 95 7.29 12.53 -24.40
N PHE A 96 6.24 12.00 -25.04
CA PHE A 96 4.96 11.81 -24.37
C PHE A 96 5.06 10.78 -23.24
N SER A 97 5.77 9.70 -23.49
CA SER A 97 6.05 8.65 -22.51
C SER A 97 6.82 9.20 -21.29
N ASP A 98 7.95 9.88 -21.54
CA ASP A 98 8.74 10.54 -20.50
C ASP A 98 7.90 11.54 -19.67
N TYR A 99 7.03 12.30 -20.33
CA TYR A 99 6.14 13.23 -19.65
C TYR A 99 5.12 12.52 -18.77
N ALA A 100 4.47 11.46 -19.27
CA ALA A 100 3.48 10.69 -18.54
C ALA A 100 4.08 9.97 -17.32
N VAL A 101 5.25 9.34 -17.49
CA VAL A 101 5.98 8.67 -16.41
C VAL A 101 6.39 9.67 -15.33
N ASN A 102 6.96 10.82 -15.73
CA ASN A 102 7.36 11.84 -14.76
C ASN A 102 6.16 12.45 -14.03
N LYS A 103 5.03 12.65 -14.71
CA LYS A 103 3.79 13.14 -14.06
C LYS A 103 3.24 12.13 -13.08
N SER A 104 3.25 10.84 -13.40
CA SER A 104 2.82 9.79 -12.49
C SER A 104 3.75 9.65 -11.30
N ARG A 105 5.06 9.69 -11.52
CA ARG A 105 6.05 9.71 -10.42
C ARG A 105 5.88 10.95 -9.53
N LYS A 106 5.65 12.11 -10.13
CA LYS A 106 5.42 13.35 -9.36
C LYS A 106 4.15 13.27 -8.51
N SER A 107 3.08 12.61 -8.97
CA SER A 107 1.87 12.37 -8.15
C SER A 107 2.14 11.45 -6.96
N ILE A 108 3.14 10.55 -7.05
CA ILE A 108 3.63 9.75 -5.91
C ILE A 108 4.54 10.62 -5.02
N THR A 109 5.38 11.46 -5.61
CA THR A 109 6.24 12.39 -4.87
C THR A 109 5.44 13.51 -4.16
N GLU A 110 4.29 13.91 -4.71
CA GLU A 110 3.34 14.82 -4.03
C GLU A 110 2.66 14.15 -2.82
N LEU A 111 2.60 12.80 -2.77
CA LEU A 111 2.31 12.03 -1.56
C LEU A 111 3.50 12.01 -0.60
N MET A 112 4.71 12.23 -1.08
CA MET A 112 5.93 12.37 -0.28
C MET A 112 6.16 13.82 0.20
N ASP A 113 5.23 14.75 -0.07
CA ASP A 113 5.23 16.10 0.51
C ASP A 113 4.83 16.10 2.00
N ILE A 114 5.02 14.94 2.65
CA ILE A 114 4.98 14.81 4.11
C ILE A 114 6.33 15.17 4.75
N ASN A 115 7.42 15.22 3.98
CA ASN A 115 8.75 15.52 4.49
C ASN A 115 8.82 16.95 5.06
N PRO A 116 9.17 17.14 6.34
CA PRO A 116 9.37 18.44 6.94
C PRO A 116 10.67 19.08 6.42
N GLU A 117 10.65 20.37 6.12
CA GLU A 117 11.83 21.10 5.62
C GLU A 117 12.79 21.50 6.75
N HIS A 118 12.29 21.64 7.97
CA HIS A 118 13.05 22.10 9.15
C HIS A 118 12.32 21.72 10.45
N ALA A 119 13.05 21.78 11.57
CA ALA A 119 12.52 21.73 12.93
C ALA A 119 12.81 23.05 13.66
N ASN A 120 11.86 23.56 14.46
CA ASN A 120 12.12 24.70 15.34
C ASN A 120 12.55 24.15 16.71
N LEU A 121 13.85 24.01 16.90
CA LEU A 121 14.46 23.48 18.13
C LEU A 121 14.56 24.58 19.21
N VAL A 122 14.23 24.23 20.44
CA VAL A 122 14.40 25.12 21.60
C VAL A 122 15.71 24.84 22.30
N ARG A 123 16.66 25.77 22.18
CA ARG A 123 17.94 25.74 22.94
C ARG A 123 18.06 27.02 23.79
N ASP A 124 18.34 26.86 25.06
CA ASP A 124 18.51 27.98 26.01
C ASP A 124 17.33 28.98 26.00
N GLY A 125 16.09 28.48 25.80
CA GLY A 125 14.88 29.28 25.74
C GLY A 125 14.70 30.09 24.46
N LYS A 126 15.50 29.83 23.41
CA LYS A 126 15.37 30.44 22.08
C LYS A 126 15.03 29.38 21.03
N GLU A 127 14.15 29.75 20.11
CA GLU A 127 13.84 28.93 18.95
C GLU A 127 14.91 29.11 17.87
N GLU A 128 15.45 28.01 17.36
CA GLU A 128 16.39 27.94 16.24
C GLU A 128 15.85 27.00 15.18
N LYS A 129 15.90 27.43 13.90
CA LYS A 129 15.58 26.57 12.78
C LYS A 129 16.76 25.70 12.44
N VAL A 130 16.60 24.39 12.58
CA VAL A 130 17.62 23.38 12.30
C VAL A 130 17.12 22.35 11.29
N ASP A 131 18.03 21.60 10.70
CA ASP A 131 17.68 20.41 9.93
C ASP A 131 17.11 19.35 10.88
N PRO A 132 16.00 18.65 10.54
CA PRO A 132 15.46 17.58 11.37
C PRO A 132 16.47 16.49 11.78
N TYR A 133 17.51 16.28 10.98
CA TYR A 133 18.63 15.36 11.30
C TYR A 133 19.54 15.84 12.46
N GLU A 134 19.48 17.10 12.83
CA GLU A 134 20.29 17.67 13.91
C GLU A 134 19.60 17.61 15.29
N VAL A 135 18.36 17.13 15.32
CA VAL A 135 17.54 17.05 16.55
C VAL A 135 17.78 15.70 17.23
N GLU A 136 18.04 15.71 18.55
CA GLU A 136 18.29 14.52 19.35
C GLU A 136 17.05 14.09 20.15
N ILE A 137 17.04 12.82 20.61
CA ILE A 137 15.98 12.32 21.49
C ILE A 137 16.02 13.06 22.82
N GLY A 138 14.86 13.56 23.25
CA GLY A 138 14.71 14.36 24.47
C GLY A 138 14.72 15.87 24.24
N ASP A 139 15.12 16.32 23.04
CA ASP A 139 15.04 17.73 22.66
C ASP A 139 13.58 18.20 22.61
N THR A 140 13.40 19.49 22.82
CA THR A 140 12.09 20.14 22.69
C THR A 140 12.01 20.93 21.40
N ILE A 141 10.98 20.66 20.60
CA ILE A 141 10.68 21.38 19.37
C ILE A 141 9.34 22.11 19.46
N VAL A 142 9.21 23.21 18.73
CA VAL A 142 7.97 24.00 18.64
C VAL A 142 7.34 23.78 17.26
N VAL A 143 6.07 23.41 17.23
CA VAL A 143 5.30 23.24 15.99
C VAL A 143 4.19 24.26 15.94
N LYS A 144 4.28 25.21 14.99
CA LYS A 144 3.32 26.30 14.83
C LYS A 144 2.16 25.91 13.92
N PRO A 145 1.01 26.63 13.98
CA PRO A 145 -0.08 26.43 13.05
C PRO A 145 0.37 26.55 11.59
N GLY A 146 -0.04 25.57 10.77
CA GLY A 146 0.35 25.45 9.37
C GLY A 146 1.68 24.74 9.12
N GLU A 147 2.46 24.44 10.16
CA GLU A 147 3.71 23.70 10.03
C GLU A 147 3.48 22.19 10.08
N LYS A 148 4.35 21.44 9.41
CA LYS A 148 4.44 19.98 9.55
C LYS A 148 5.20 19.61 10.81
N VAL A 149 4.74 18.60 11.51
CA VAL A 149 5.44 18.01 12.64
C VAL A 149 6.74 17.36 12.14
N PRO A 150 7.93 17.82 12.58
CA PRO A 150 9.18 17.34 11.98
C PRO A 150 9.63 15.98 12.49
N LEU A 151 9.36 15.64 13.75
CA LEU A 151 9.78 14.39 14.39
C LEU A 151 8.65 13.81 15.24
N ASP A 152 8.70 12.51 15.49
CA ASP A 152 7.78 11.83 16.42
C ASP A 152 8.12 12.25 17.86
N GLY A 153 7.09 12.48 18.67
CA GLY A 153 7.28 12.94 20.06
C GLY A 153 6.03 12.86 20.91
N VAL A 154 6.11 13.48 22.09
CA VAL A 154 5.01 13.65 23.01
C VAL A 154 4.81 15.15 23.27
N ILE A 155 3.58 15.60 23.26
CA ILE A 155 3.23 17.00 23.53
C ILE A 155 3.46 17.28 25.02
N ILE A 156 4.37 18.20 25.33
CA ILE A 156 4.63 18.65 26.71
C ILE A 156 3.79 19.87 27.10
N LYS A 157 3.34 20.63 26.07
CA LYS A 157 2.47 21.79 26.30
C LYS A 157 1.73 22.19 25.03
N GLY A 158 0.45 22.48 25.16
CA GLY A 158 -0.42 22.99 24.10
C GLY A 158 -1.52 22.01 23.71
N SER A 159 -2.49 22.52 22.96
CA SER A 159 -3.56 21.73 22.36
C SER A 159 -3.83 22.22 20.95
N SER A 160 -4.12 21.32 20.04
CA SER A 160 -4.40 21.62 18.65
C SER A 160 -5.20 20.51 17.95
N SER A 161 -5.56 20.74 16.69
CA SER A 161 -6.04 19.71 15.80
C SER A 161 -4.95 19.43 14.75
N LEU A 162 -4.71 18.17 14.46
CA LEU A 162 -3.72 17.70 13.47
C LEU A 162 -4.41 17.17 12.23
N ASP A 163 -4.01 17.65 11.05
CA ASP A 163 -4.39 17.01 9.79
C ASP A 163 -3.39 15.86 9.51
N THR A 164 -3.88 14.63 9.67
CA THR A 164 -3.12 13.40 9.43
C THR A 164 -3.45 12.76 8.07
N LYS A 165 -4.24 13.43 7.24
CA LYS A 165 -4.76 12.89 5.97
C LYS A 165 -3.69 12.38 5.02
N ALA A 166 -2.53 13.04 4.98
CA ALA A 166 -1.42 12.63 4.13
C ALA A 166 -0.80 11.29 4.59
N LEU A 167 -0.92 10.95 5.87
CA LEU A 167 -0.36 9.75 6.50
C LEU A 167 -1.39 8.61 6.55
N THR A 168 -2.57 8.89 7.09
CA THR A 168 -3.60 7.89 7.39
C THR A 168 -4.67 7.78 6.30
N GLY A 169 -4.81 8.80 5.46
CA GLY A 169 -5.90 8.92 4.49
C GLY A 169 -7.22 9.41 5.09
N GLU A 170 -7.29 9.64 6.41
CA GLU A 170 -8.47 10.14 7.09
C GLU A 170 -8.67 11.63 6.84
N SER A 171 -9.93 12.05 6.65
CA SER A 171 -10.25 13.44 6.36
C SER A 171 -10.59 14.26 7.60
N MET A 172 -10.84 13.61 8.74
CA MET A 172 -11.15 14.28 10.01
C MET A 172 -9.85 14.60 10.75
N PRO A 173 -9.64 15.85 11.17
CA PRO A 173 -8.50 16.21 12.02
C PRO A 173 -8.56 15.49 13.37
N VAL A 174 -7.42 15.13 13.90
CA VAL A 174 -7.26 14.49 15.23
C VAL A 174 -6.99 15.57 16.26
N GLU A 175 -7.80 15.65 17.30
CA GLU A 175 -7.56 16.57 18.42
C GLU A 175 -6.48 16.01 19.34
N VAL A 176 -5.52 16.86 19.72
CA VAL A 176 -4.40 16.52 20.59
C VAL A 176 -4.20 17.55 21.69
N LYS A 177 -3.71 17.09 22.84
CA LYS A 177 -3.47 17.87 24.06
C LYS A 177 -2.20 17.42 24.76
N ASP A 178 -1.91 18.05 25.90
CA ASP A 178 -0.76 17.69 26.73
C ASP A 178 -0.72 16.18 27.03
N HIS A 179 0.47 15.58 26.90
CA HIS A 179 0.80 14.17 27.05
C HIS A 179 0.30 13.23 25.94
N ASP A 180 -0.35 13.74 24.89
CA ASP A 180 -0.69 12.92 23.74
C ASP A 180 0.54 12.70 22.84
N PRO A 181 0.66 11.53 22.20
CA PRO A 181 1.70 11.28 21.21
C PRO A 181 1.41 12.06 19.92
N ILE A 182 2.46 12.55 19.29
CA ILE A 182 2.39 13.23 17.99
C ILE A 182 3.33 12.55 16.98
N ILE A 183 2.86 12.43 15.74
CA ILE A 183 3.58 11.76 14.65
C ILE A 183 4.10 12.76 13.63
N SER A 184 5.33 12.53 13.17
CA SER A 184 5.95 13.34 12.12
C SER A 184 5.15 13.28 10.80
N GLY A 185 5.15 14.39 10.06
CA GLY A 185 4.40 14.52 8.80
C GLY A 185 2.95 14.96 8.96
N SER A 186 2.38 14.97 10.17
CA SER A 186 1.08 15.61 10.45
C SER A 186 1.19 17.12 10.29
N ILE A 187 0.12 17.79 9.87
CA ILE A 187 0.08 19.26 9.78
C ILE A 187 -0.66 19.79 10.99
N ASN A 188 -0.01 20.67 11.75
CA ASN A 188 -0.62 21.38 12.87
C ASN A 188 -1.57 22.46 12.36
N LEU A 189 -2.84 22.47 12.79
CA LEU A 189 -3.85 23.37 12.25
C LEU A 189 -4.06 24.65 13.07
N ASN A 190 -4.11 24.57 14.40
CA ASN A 190 -4.66 25.64 15.24
C ASN A 190 -3.68 26.21 16.28
N GLY A 191 -3.29 25.39 17.27
CA GLY A 191 -2.50 25.80 18.42
C GLY A 191 -1.00 25.70 18.19
N VAL A 192 -0.20 26.34 19.06
CA VAL A 192 1.24 26.08 19.12
C VAL A 192 1.48 24.90 20.04
N LEU A 193 2.27 23.93 19.58
CA LEU A 193 2.61 22.73 20.33
C LEU A 193 4.10 22.76 20.69
N GLU A 194 4.42 22.51 21.95
CA GLU A 194 5.77 22.17 22.41
C GLU A 194 5.84 20.63 22.54
N VAL A 195 6.77 20.04 21.82
CA VAL A 195 6.87 18.57 21.66
C VAL A 195 8.24 18.10 22.11
N GLN A 196 8.28 17.12 23.01
CA GLN A 196 9.52 16.42 23.35
C GLN A 196 9.74 15.27 22.36
N VAL A 197 10.88 15.29 21.68
CA VAL A 197 11.23 14.31 20.66
C VAL A 197 11.53 12.95 21.27
N THR A 198 10.93 11.90 20.72
CA THR A 198 11.08 10.51 21.18
C THR A 198 11.84 9.61 20.23
N LYS A 199 11.99 10.00 18.96
CA LYS A 199 12.72 9.25 17.94
C LYS A 199 13.60 10.15 17.12
N LEU A 200 14.74 9.63 16.63
CA LEU A 200 15.58 10.31 15.63
C LEU A 200 14.82 10.42 14.30
N PHE A 201 15.26 11.32 13.42
CA PHE A 201 14.59 11.54 12.13
C PHE A 201 14.55 10.27 11.27
N ASP A 202 15.65 9.50 11.19
CA ASP A 202 15.70 8.25 10.44
C ASP A 202 14.73 7.17 10.95
N ASP A 203 14.42 7.20 12.26
CA ASP A 203 13.45 6.31 12.91
C ASP A 203 12.03 6.87 12.94
N SER A 204 11.83 8.09 12.44
CA SER A 204 10.54 8.76 12.46
C SER A 204 9.53 8.10 11.51
N THR A 205 8.24 8.32 11.80
CA THR A 205 7.14 7.82 10.96
C THR A 205 7.27 8.28 9.52
N VAL A 206 7.65 9.54 9.29
CA VAL A 206 7.87 10.09 7.95
C VAL A 206 9.01 9.37 7.24
N ALA A 207 10.17 9.22 7.88
CA ALA A 207 11.34 8.58 7.26
C ALA A 207 11.01 7.14 6.84
N LYS A 208 10.32 6.37 7.69
CA LYS A 208 9.88 5.00 7.38
C LYS A 208 8.89 4.94 6.22
N ILE A 209 7.91 5.84 6.18
CA ILE A 209 6.97 5.93 5.06
C ILE A 209 7.71 6.23 3.75
N LEU A 210 8.66 7.18 3.77
CA LEU A 210 9.46 7.55 2.60
C LEU A 210 10.30 6.36 2.12
N GLU A 211 10.95 5.65 3.03
CA GLU A 211 11.71 4.43 2.72
C GLU A 211 10.84 3.33 2.11
N LEU A 212 9.66 3.06 2.68
CA LEU A 212 8.71 2.08 2.16
C LEU A 212 8.25 2.44 0.73
N VAL A 213 7.96 3.70 0.47
CA VAL A 213 7.53 4.17 -0.86
C VAL A 213 8.67 4.12 -1.87
N GLU A 214 9.89 4.48 -1.47
CA GLU A 214 11.08 4.42 -2.33
C GLU A 214 11.45 2.97 -2.66
N ASN A 215 11.47 2.10 -1.66
CA ASN A 215 11.76 0.68 -1.82
C ASN A 215 10.65 -0.09 -2.54
N ALA A 216 9.39 0.39 -2.54
CA ALA A 216 8.27 -0.23 -3.24
C ALA A 216 8.52 -0.39 -4.75
N SER A 217 9.37 0.45 -5.34
CA SER A 217 9.76 0.36 -6.75
C SER A 217 10.79 -0.73 -7.05
N SER A 218 11.47 -1.27 -6.04
CA SER A 218 12.55 -2.25 -6.21
C SER A 218 12.05 -3.69 -6.37
N ARG A 219 10.91 -4.05 -5.77
CA ARG A 219 10.32 -5.41 -5.79
C ARG A 219 9.28 -5.54 -6.89
N LYS A 220 9.70 -6.10 -8.04
CA LYS A 220 8.89 -6.20 -9.25
C LYS A 220 7.86 -7.31 -9.21
N ALA A 221 6.64 -7.03 -9.66
CA ALA A 221 5.57 -7.99 -9.87
C ALA A 221 5.94 -9.08 -10.90
N LYS A 222 5.25 -10.24 -10.84
CA LYS A 222 5.42 -11.31 -11.84
C LYS A 222 5.14 -10.80 -13.25
N ALA A 223 4.13 -9.94 -13.41
CA ALA A 223 3.81 -9.32 -14.70
C ALA A 223 4.94 -8.43 -15.23
N GLU A 224 5.62 -7.64 -14.40
CA GLU A 224 6.78 -6.83 -14.80
C GLU A 224 7.98 -7.71 -15.15
N ASN A 225 8.23 -8.77 -14.37
CA ASN A 225 9.27 -9.76 -14.65
C ASN A 225 8.99 -10.53 -15.95
N PHE A 226 7.72 -10.84 -16.22
CA PHE A 226 7.30 -11.46 -17.49
C PHE A 226 7.66 -10.56 -18.68
N ILE A 227 7.34 -9.26 -18.61
CA ILE A 227 7.64 -8.32 -19.69
C ILE A 227 9.15 -8.21 -19.94
N THR A 228 9.94 -8.15 -18.87
CA THR A 228 11.41 -8.12 -19.00
C THR A 228 11.96 -9.40 -19.66
N LYS A 229 11.45 -10.57 -19.27
CA LYS A 229 11.80 -11.86 -19.88
C LYS A 229 11.30 -11.95 -21.33
N PHE A 230 10.07 -11.52 -21.58
CA PHE A 230 9.47 -11.49 -22.90
C PHE A 230 10.30 -10.63 -23.86
N ALA A 231 10.63 -9.41 -23.48
CA ALA A 231 11.44 -8.52 -24.34
C ALA A 231 12.81 -9.13 -24.68
N ARG A 232 13.45 -9.82 -23.76
CA ARG A 232 14.75 -10.50 -23.97
C ARG A 232 14.69 -11.61 -25.00
N VAL A 233 13.58 -12.34 -25.10
CA VAL A 233 13.39 -13.43 -26.08
C VAL A 233 12.77 -12.92 -27.38
N TYR A 234 11.81 -12.02 -27.27
CA TYR A 234 11.04 -11.48 -28.38
C TYR A 234 11.91 -10.73 -29.37
N THR A 235 12.80 -9.85 -28.92
CA THR A 235 13.62 -9.01 -29.82
C THR A 235 14.56 -9.82 -30.73
N PRO A 236 15.34 -10.81 -30.25
CA PRO A 236 16.12 -11.68 -31.14
C PRO A 236 15.27 -12.45 -32.14
N VAL A 237 14.09 -12.97 -31.73
CA VAL A 237 13.17 -13.70 -32.61
C VAL A 237 12.69 -12.80 -33.74
N VAL A 238 12.31 -11.58 -33.43
CA VAL A 238 11.86 -10.60 -34.42
C VAL A 238 12.97 -10.21 -35.38
N VAL A 239 14.20 -10.02 -34.91
CA VAL A 239 15.36 -9.74 -35.76
C VAL A 239 15.60 -10.91 -36.73
N CYS A 240 15.55 -12.15 -36.24
CA CYS A 240 15.66 -13.33 -37.13
C CYS A 240 14.56 -13.38 -38.17
N LEU A 241 13.30 -13.10 -37.80
CA LEU A 241 12.17 -13.05 -38.72
C LEU A 241 12.32 -11.95 -39.76
N ALA A 242 12.82 -10.77 -39.37
CA ALA A 242 13.12 -9.68 -40.30
C ALA A 242 14.21 -10.07 -41.31
N LEU A 243 15.26 -10.76 -40.88
CA LEU A 243 16.30 -11.28 -41.77
C LEU A 243 15.75 -12.32 -42.74
N VAL A 244 14.89 -13.23 -42.25
CA VAL A 244 14.19 -14.19 -43.09
C VAL A 244 13.33 -13.48 -44.14
N LEU A 245 12.59 -12.43 -43.74
CA LEU A 245 11.76 -11.63 -44.65
C LEU A 245 12.59 -10.83 -45.66
N ALA A 246 13.79 -10.37 -45.31
CA ALA A 246 14.69 -9.66 -46.19
C ALA A 246 15.35 -10.57 -47.25
N ILE A 247 15.60 -11.84 -46.92
CA ILE A 247 16.45 -12.73 -47.75
C ILE A 247 15.62 -13.76 -48.51
N ILE A 248 14.71 -14.48 -47.85
CA ILE A 248 14.04 -15.65 -48.45
C ILE A 248 13.09 -15.27 -49.59
N PRO A 249 12.14 -14.31 -49.44
CA PRO A 249 11.21 -14.00 -50.49
C PRO A 249 11.87 -13.48 -51.77
N PRO A 250 12.88 -12.55 -51.74
CA PRO A 250 13.50 -12.11 -52.98
C PRO A 250 14.28 -13.24 -53.68
N LEU A 251 14.84 -14.20 -52.97
CA LEU A 251 15.48 -15.38 -53.52
C LEU A 251 14.49 -16.31 -54.25
N LEU A 252 13.30 -16.51 -53.65
CA LEU A 252 12.26 -17.40 -54.22
C LEU A 252 11.52 -16.77 -55.39
N THR A 253 11.34 -15.44 -55.39
CA THR A 253 10.54 -14.73 -56.41
C THR A 253 11.39 -14.11 -57.53
N ALA A 254 12.73 -14.27 -57.51
CA ALA A 254 13.68 -13.52 -58.33
C ALA A 254 13.37 -12.01 -58.35
N GLY A 255 12.87 -11.50 -57.22
CA GLY A 255 12.18 -10.23 -57.11
C GLY A 255 13.06 -9.08 -56.62
N ASN A 256 12.45 -7.93 -56.47
CA ASN A 256 13.08 -6.67 -56.09
C ASN A 256 13.54 -6.70 -54.65
N TRP A 257 14.85 -6.82 -54.40
CA TRP A 257 15.48 -6.81 -53.08
C TRP A 257 15.11 -5.57 -52.26
N GLY A 258 15.01 -4.40 -52.89
CA GLY A 258 14.67 -3.15 -52.21
C GLY A 258 13.33 -3.20 -51.52
N ILE A 259 12.31 -3.80 -52.15
CA ILE A 259 10.97 -3.93 -51.54
C ILE A 259 11.00 -4.82 -50.28
N TRP A 260 11.70 -5.95 -50.34
CA TRP A 260 11.75 -6.89 -49.21
C TRP A 260 12.63 -6.38 -48.08
N ILE A 261 13.76 -5.71 -48.37
CA ILE A 261 14.57 -5.02 -47.36
C ILE A 261 13.75 -3.92 -46.71
N TYR A 262 13.02 -3.10 -47.46
CA TYR A 262 12.13 -2.08 -46.92
C TYR A 262 11.05 -2.68 -46.01
N ARG A 263 10.39 -3.77 -46.40
CA ARG A 263 9.41 -4.48 -45.54
C ARG A 263 10.07 -5.03 -44.27
N ALA A 264 11.25 -5.59 -44.38
CA ALA A 264 12.00 -6.07 -43.23
C ALA A 264 12.37 -4.93 -42.24
N CYS A 265 12.80 -3.76 -42.75
CA CYS A 265 13.04 -2.58 -41.97
C CYS A 265 11.76 -2.07 -41.27
N SER A 266 10.66 -2.01 -42.01
CA SER A 266 9.34 -1.64 -41.46
C SER A 266 8.89 -2.62 -40.36
N PHE A 267 9.10 -3.92 -40.58
CA PHE A 267 8.82 -4.97 -39.59
C PHE A 267 9.65 -4.79 -38.29
N LEU A 268 10.94 -4.43 -38.42
CA LEU A 268 11.81 -4.14 -37.26
C LEU A 268 11.32 -2.93 -36.47
N VAL A 269 10.95 -1.84 -37.13
CA VAL A 269 10.47 -0.62 -36.46
C VAL A 269 9.24 -0.91 -35.59
N VAL A 270 8.27 -1.62 -36.16
CA VAL A 270 7.01 -1.93 -35.45
C VAL A 270 7.20 -2.91 -34.32
N SER A 271 8.31 -3.61 -34.27
CA SER A 271 8.53 -4.70 -33.32
C SER A 271 8.90 -4.25 -31.91
N CYS A 272 9.18 -2.96 -31.66
CA CYS A 272 9.46 -2.47 -30.30
C CYS A 272 8.26 -2.69 -29.34
N PRO A 273 8.39 -3.40 -28.23
CA PRO A 273 7.29 -3.58 -27.27
C PRO A 273 7.08 -2.36 -26.35
N CYS A 274 7.28 -1.12 -26.88
CA CYS A 274 7.32 0.13 -26.11
C CYS A 274 6.08 0.35 -25.24
N ALA A 275 4.89 0.09 -25.79
CA ALA A 275 3.62 0.22 -25.06
C ALA A 275 3.56 -0.67 -23.81
N LEU A 276 4.11 -1.89 -23.87
CA LEU A 276 4.12 -2.81 -22.73
C LEU A 276 5.14 -2.40 -21.66
N VAL A 277 6.36 -2.09 -22.10
CA VAL A 277 7.48 -1.75 -21.21
C VAL A 277 7.17 -0.52 -20.36
N ILE A 278 6.35 0.41 -20.87
CA ILE A 278 6.00 1.65 -20.19
C ILE A 278 4.69 1.51 -19.41
N SER A 279 3.63 1.01 -20.05
CA SER A 279 2.28 1.07 -19.46
C SER A 279 2.10 0.14 -18.27
N VAL A 280 2.82 -0.99 -18.21
CA VAL A 280 2.65 -1.95 -17.12
C VAL A 280 3.27 -1.45 -15.81
N PRO A 281 4.55 -1.04 -15.75
CA PRO A 281 5.09 -0.40 -14.55
C PRO A 281 4.28 0.84 -14.13
N LEU A 282 3.86 1.66 -15.10
CA LEU A 282 3.04 2.84 -14.84
C LEU A 282 1.70 2.48 -14.18
N SER A 283 1.08 1.37 -14.57
CA SER A 283 -0.15 0.87 -13.95
C SER A 283 0.08 0.46 -12.49
N PHE A 284 1.18 -0.24 -12.20
CA PHE A 284 1.55 -0.60 -10.84
C PHE A 284 1.87 0.61 -9.98
N PHE A 285 2.65 1.56 -10.49
CA PHE A 285 2.89 2.83 -9.79
C PHE A 285 1.59 3.59 -9.51
N GLY A 286 0.66 3.60 -10.46
CA GLY A 286 -0.66 4.19 -10.25
C GLY A 286 -1.45 3.48 -9.15
N GLY A 287 -1.38 2.15 -9.07
CA GLY A 287 -2.02 1.34 -8.04
C GLY A 287 -1.42 1.57 -6.65
N LEU A 288 -0.08 1.54 -6.55
CA LEU A 288 0.64 1.81 -5.30
C LEU A 288 0.33 3.23 -4.79
N GLY A 289 0.35 4.23 -5.67
CA GLY A 289 0.00 5.60 -5.31
C GLY A 289 -1.47 5.76 -4.90
N ALA A 290 -2.39 4.99 -5.49
CA ALA A 290 -3.80 4.98 -5.06
C ALA A 290 -3.97 4.34 -3.68
N ALA A 291 -3.24 3.27 -3.37
CA ALA A 291 -3.23 2.60 -2.06
C ALA A 291 -2.66 3.52 -0.98
N SER A 292 -1.52 4.14 -1.23
CA SER A 292 -0.89 5.08 -0.30
C SER A 292 -1.80 6.25 0.07
N LYS A 293 -2.57 6.80 -0.89
CA LYS A 293 -3.60 7.84 -0.63
C LYS A 293 -4.73 7.40 0.31
N GLN A 294 -4.91 6.11 0.51
CA GLN A 294 -5.87 5.53 1.44
C GLN A 294 -5.22 5.09 2.76
N GLY A 295 -3.97 5.48 3.03
CA GLY A 295 -3.23 5.04 4.19
C GLY A 295 -2.79 3.56 4.13
N ILE A 296 -2.65 2.99 2.91
CA ILE A 296 -2.24 1.61 2.71
C ILE A 296 -0.88 1.60 1.99
N LEU A 297 0.16 1.24 2.71
CA LEU A 297 1.52 1.18 2.19
C LEU A 297 1.85 -0.26 1.75
N MET A 298 2.31 -0.44 0.53
CA MET A 298 2.72 -1.74 -0.02
C MET A 298 4.20 -1.69 -0.39
N LYS A 299 5.00 -2.62 0.11
CA LYS A 299 6.46 -2.67 -0.09
C LYS A 299 6.90 -3.04 -1.52
N GLY A 300 5.96 -3.25 -2.45
CA GLY A 300 6.31 -3.55 -3.84
C GLY A 300 5.12 -3.88 -4.73
N SER A 301 5.33 -3.82 -6.05
CA SER A 301 4.32 -4.19 -7.04
C SER A 301 3.97 -5.69 -7.01
N ASN A 302 4.90 -6.56 -6.57
CA ASN A 302 4.64 -7.98 -6.34
C ASN A 302 3.60 -8.20 -5.23
N TYR A 303 3.59 -7.38 -4.18
CA TYR A 303 2.60 -7.47 -3.11
C TYR A 303 1.23 -6.95 -3.54
N LEU A 304 1.19 -5.91 -4.37
CA LEU A 304 -0.07 -5.49 -5.00
C LEU A 304 -0.67 -6.60 -5.86
N GLU A 305 0.15 -7.34 -6.62
CA GLU A 305 -0.30 -8.51 -7.38
C GLU A 305 -0.80 -9.63 -6.46
N ALA A 306 -0.11 -9.88 -5.33
CA ALA A 306 -0.51 -10.87 -4.33
C ALA A 306 -1.84 -10.49 -3.66
N VAL A 307 -2.04 -9.22 -3.24
CA VAL A 307 -3.32 -8.71 -2.70
C VAL A 307 -4.46 -8.88 -3.69
N ALA A 308 -4.23 -8.69 -5.00
CA ALA A 308 -5.26 -8.91 -6.01
C ALA A 308 -5.76 -10.36 -6.08
N SER A 309 -4.92 -11.33 -5.70
CA SER A 309 -5.21 -12.77 -5.70
C SER A 309 -5.52 -13.35 -4.32
N LEU A 310 -5.75 -12.49 -3.31
CA LEU A 310 -6.18 -12.93 -1.99
C LEU A 310 -7.47 -13.75 -2.06
N ASP A 311 -7.39 -14.95 -1.48
CA ASP A 311 -8.44 -15.94 -1.41
C ASP A 311 -8.79 -16.32 0.04
N THR A 312 -7.76 -16.40 0.88
CA THR A 312 -7.87 -16.73 2.30
C THR A 312 -7.24 -15.60 3.11
N VAL A 313 -7.96 -15.11 4.11
CA VAL A 313 -7.45 -14.12 5.05
C VAL A 313 -7.52 -14.70 6.46
N VAL A 314 -6.37 -14.69 7.12
CA VAL A 314 -6.19 -15.17 8.49
C VAL A 314 -5.97 -13.96 9.38
N PHE A 315 -6.80 -13.78 10.38
CA PHE A 315 -6.71 -12.66 11.32
C PHE A 315 -6.15 -13.12 12.66
N ASP A 316 -5.28 -12.32 13.26
CA ASP A 316 -5.15 -12.36 14.71
C ASP A 316 -6.41 -11.78 15.36
N LYS A 317 -6.73 -12.20 16.58
CA LYS A 317 -7.85 -11.66 17.33
C LYS A 317 -7.52 -10.30 17.96
N THR A 318 -6.52 -10.31 18.83
CA THR A 318 -6.22 -9.19 19.74
C THR A 318 -5.50 -8.05 19.01
N GLY A 319 -5.99 -6.81 19.17
CA GLY A 319 -5.39 -5.65 18.47
C GLY A 319 -5.75 -5.57 16.98
N THR A 320 -6.30 -6.63 16.38
CA THR A 320 -6.67 -6.71 14.96
C THR A 320 -8.19 -6.69 14.76
N LEU A 321 -8.89 -7.78 15.11
CA LEU A 321 -10.36 -7.81 15.09
C LEU A 321 -10.97 -7.12 16.32
N THR A 322 -10.17 -6.96 17.36
CA THR A 322 -10.54 -6.29 18.60
C THR A 322 -9.65 -5.08 18.84
N THR A 323 -10.07 -4.21 19.75
CA THR A 323 -9.32 -2.97 20.05
C THR A 323 -8.03 -3.21 20.83
N GLY A 324 -7.84 -4.41 21.41
CA GLY A 324 -6.75 -4.72 22.34
C GLY A 324 -6.92 -4.07 23.71
N LYS A 325 -8.01 -3.35 23.92
CA LYS A 325 -8.33 -2.69 25.20
C LYS A 325 -9.42 -3.47 25.92
N PHE A 326 -9.13 -3.86 27.16
CA PHE A 326 -10.13 -4.46 28.04
C PHE A 326 -11.17 -3.42 28.45
N GLN A 327 -12.44 -3.77 28.34
CA GLN A 327 -13.55 -2.93 28.75
C GLN A 327 -14.58 -3.72 29.54
N VAL A 328 -15.23 -3.08 30.51
CA VAL A 328 -16.38 -3.65 31.21
C VAL A 328 -17.55 -3.76 30.24
N THR A 329 -17.91 -4.97 29.85
CA THR A 329 -18.99 -5.22 28.90
C THR A 329 -20.32 -5.51 29.60
N ARG A 330 -20.29 -6.04 30.82
CA ARG A 330 -21.49 -6.34 31.59
C ARG A 330 -21.21 -6.32 33.10
N VAL A 331 -22.16 -5.81 33.88
CA VAL A 331 -22.16 -5.88 35.34
C VAL A 331 -23.38 -6.69 35.76
N LYS A 332 -23.18 -7.76 36.52
CA LYS A 332 -24.19 -8.71 36.99
C LYS A 332 -24.22 -8.73 38.51
N PRO A 333 -24.96 -7.84 39.18
CA PRO A 333 -25.18 -7.92 40.63
C PRO A 333 -26.17 -9.04 40.96
N VAL A 334 -25.95 -9.71 42.13
CA VAL A 334 -26.93 -10.67 42.66
C VAL A 334 -28.15 -9.93 43.22
N GLU A 335 -27.87 -8.89 44.03
CA GLU A 335 -28.87 -7.94 44.55
C GLU A 335 -28.27 -6.53 44.48
N GLY A 336 -29.11 -5.50 44.44
CA GLY A 336 -28.65 -4.12 44.43
C GLY A 336 -28.47 -3.51 43.02
N MET A 337 -27.86 -2.32 43.00
CA MET A 337 -27.67 -1.57 41.76
C MET A 337 -26.30 -1.88 41.14
N LYS A 338 -26.24 -1.86 39.81
CA LYS A 338 -25.01 -2.10 39.03
C LYS A 338 -23.88 -1.14 39.42
N ASP A 339 -24.23 0.12 39.69
CA ASP A 339 -23.28 1.18 40.03
C ASP A 339 -22.58 0.92 41.38
N GLU A 340 -23.27 0.32 42.37
CA GLU A 340 -22.68 -0.04 43.65
C GLU A 340 -21.62 -1.16 43.48
N LEU A 341 -21.90 -2.19 42.67
CA LEU A 341 -20.95 -3.27 42.42
C LEU A 341 -19.71 -2.76 41.69
N LEU A 342 -19.88 -1.85 40.76
CA LEU A 342 -18.80 -1.25 39.99
C LEU A 342 -17.96 -0.30 40.90
N GLU A 343 -18.61 0.44 41.78
CA GLU A 343 -17.94 1.28 42.77
C GLU A 343 -17.05 0.44 43.69
N LEU A 344 -17.57 -0.61 44.30
CA LEU A 344 -16.81 -1.50 45.18
C LEU A 344 -15.58 -2.09 44.48
N ALA A 345 -15.74 -2.51 43.22
CA ALA A 345 -14.65 -3.02 42.42
C ALA A 345 -13.61 -1.93 42.11
N ALA A 346 -14.02 -0.70 41.76
CA ALA A 346 -13.12 0.40 41.43
C ALA A 346 -12.29 0.84 42.67
N TYR A 347 -12.89 0.87 43.86
CA TYR A 347 -12.18 1.16 45.09
C TYR A 347 -11.17 0.05 45.43
N GLY A 348 -11.56 -1.24 45.32
CA GLY A 348 -10.67 -2.35 45.62
C GLY A 348 -9.49 -2.46 44.68
N GLU A 349 -9.71 -2.18 43.38
CA GLU A 349 -8.69 -2.22 42.31
C GLU A 349 -7.88 -0.90 42.19
N PHE A 350 -8.07 0.08 43.10
CA PHE A 350 -7.49 1.42 42.94
C PHE A 350 -5.97 1.42 42.77
N HIS A 351 -5.24 0.65 43.58
CA HIS A 351 -3.79 0.58 43.56
C HIS A 351 -3.24 -0.38 42.48
N SER A 352 -4.09 -1.17 41.82
CA SER A 352 -3.68 -2.11 40.78
C SER A 352 -3.49 -1.41 39.42
N ASN A 353 -2.38 -1.73 38.76
CA ASN A 353 -2.09 -1.32 37.37
C ASN A 353 -2.42 -2.41 36.35
N HIS A 354 -3.08 -3.49 36.78
CA HIS A 354 -3.49 -4.56 35.89
C HIS A 354 -4.51 -4.04 34.85
N PRO A 355 -4.46 -4.46 33.57
CA PRO A 355 -5.41 -4.00 32.54
C PRO A 355 -6.89 -4.18 32.89
N ILE A 356 -7.22 -5.24 33.68
CA ILE A 356 -8.55 -5.47 34.22
C ILE A 356 -8.93 -4.37 35.21
N ALA A 357 -8.03 -4.00 36.14
CA ALA A 357 -8.25 -2.94 37.11
C ALA A 357 -8.46 -1.58 36.44
N LEU A 358 -7.64 -1.27 35.42
CA LEU A 358 -7.79 -0.05 34.63
C LEU A 358 -9.16 0.02 33.96
N SER A 359 -9.62 -1.08 33.33
CA SER A 359 -10.94 -1.13 32.69
C SER A 359 -12.10 -0.93 33.66
N VAL A 360 -11.97 -1.41 34.91
CA VAL A 360 -12.97 -1.20 35.98
C VAL A 360 -12.99 0.27 36.42
N LYS A 361 -11.81 0.87 36.62
CA LYS A 361 -11.68 2.29 37.00
C LYS A 361 -12.24 3.21 35.90
N ASP A 362 -11.95 2.93 34.64
CA ASP A 362 -12.48 3.67 33.47
C ASP A 362 -14.02 3.58 33.40
N ALA A 363 -14.55 2.38 33.58
CA ALA A 363 -16.00 2.16 33.57
C ALA A 363 -16.72 2.84 34.73
N TYR A 364 -16.10 2.91 35.90
CA TYR A 364 -16.63 3.66 37.06
C TYR A 364 -16.70 5.17 36.77
N GLY A 365 -15.68 5.73 36.09
CA GLY A 365 -15.67 7.11 35.55
C GLY A 365 -15.73 8.22 36.60
N LYS A 366 -15.74 7.88 37.91
CA LYS A 366 -15.74 8.84 39.03
C LYS A 366 -14.39 8.79 39.74
N ARG A 367 -14.08 9.87 40.45
CA ARG A 367 -12.86 9.92 41.24
C ARG A 367 -13.01 9.01 42.47
N VAL A 368 -12.07 8.07 42.64
CA VAL A 368 -11.95 7.25 43.83
C VAL A 368 -11.29 8.06 44.95
N GLU A 369 -11.88 8.09 46.13
CA GLU A 369 -11.35 8.76 47.30
C GLU A 369 -10.44 7.79 48.08
N GLU A 370 -9.13 7.94 47.92
CA GLU A 370 -8.12 7.06 48.52
C GLU A 370 -8.27 6.96 50.06
N SER A 371 -8.75 8.02 50.72
CA SER A 371 -8.99 8.06 52.19
C SER A 371 -10.02 7.04 52.67
N ARG A 372 -10.85 6.50 51.79
CA ARG A 372 -11.85 5.46 52.10
C ARG A 372 -11.28 4.03 51.98
N ILE A 373 -10.05 3.87 51.51
CA ILE A 373 -9.38 2.57 51.41
C ILE A 373 -8.55 2.35 52.68
N VAL A 374 -8.97 1.42 53.52
CA VAL A 374 -8.26 1.09 54.74
C VAL A 374 -7.07 0.17 54.46
N THR A 375 -7.29 -0.89 53.72
CA THR A 375 -6.25 -1.80 53.22
C THR A 375 -6.65 -2.34 51.86
N ALA A 376 -5.65 -2.60 51.01
CA ALA A 376 -5.80 -3.33 49.75
C ALA A 376 -4.54 -4.19 49.54
N GLU A 377 -4.71 -5.49 49.60
CA GLU A 377 -3.62 -6.48 49.49
C GLU A 377 -3.85 -7.34 48.25
N GLU A 378 -2.85 -7.37 47.34
CA GLU A 378 -2.90 -8.21 46.17
C GLU A 378 -2.55 -9.68 46.53
N ILE A 379 -3.44 -10.60 46.17
CA ILE A 379 -3.23 -12.05 46.31
C ILE A 379 -2.80 -12.57 44.95
N ALA A 380 -1.49 -12.79 44.79
CA ALA A 380 -0.86 -13.09 43.50
C ALA A 380 -1.58 -14.21 42.75
N GLY A 381 -2.00 -13.93 41.49
CA GLY A 381 -2.70 -14.86 40.61
C GLY A 381 -4.16 -15.18 40.99
N HIS A 382 -4.72 -14.50 42.01
CA HIS A 382 -6.08 -14.73 42.50
C HIS A 382 -6.94 -13.47 42.47
N GLY A 383 -6.42 -12.32 42.87
CA GLY A 383 -7.15 -11.05 42.95
C GLY A 383 -6.73 -10.18 44.14
N ILE A 384 -7.65 -9.45 44.71
CA ILE A 384 -7.40 -8.47 45.78
C ILE A 384 -8.32 -8.72 46.96
N HIS A 385 -7.78 -8.58 48.16
CA HIS A 385 -8.50 -8.43 49.41
C HIS A 385 -8.45 -6.96 49.81
N ALA A 386 -9.60 -6.31 49.94
CA ALA A 386 -9.70 -4.88 50.23
C ALA A 386 -10.67 -4.63 51.39
N VAL A 387 -10.27 -3.74 52.30
CA VAL A 387 -11.14 -3.22 53.36
C VAL A 387 -11.40 -1.74 53.10
N LEU A 388 -12.68 -1.40 52.92
CA LEU A 388 -13.14 -0.05 52.59
C LEU A 388 -13.94 0.53 53.76
N ASP A 389 -13.83 1.85 53.99
CA ASP A 389 -14.67 2.61 54.93
C ASP A 389 -15.57 3.56 54.11
N LEU A 390 -16.74 3.06 53.76
CA LEU A 390 -17.74 3.78 52.95
C LEU A 390 -18.85 4.36 53.80
N GLU A 391 -19.66 5.25 53.27
CA GLU A 391 -20.78 5.90 54.00
C GLU A 391 -21.74 4.89 54.64
N ASN A 392 -21.88 3.70 54.02
CA ASN A 392 -22.73 2.62 54.50
C ASN A 392 -22.01 1.66 55.49
N GLY A 393 -20.82 2.02 55.97
CA GLY A 393 -20.03 1.25 56.90
C GLY A 393 -18.79 0.59 56.30
N ARG A 394 -18.07 -0.14 57.17
CA ARG A 394 -16.86 -0.84 56.79
C ARG A 394 -17.19 -2.11 56.01
N LYS A 395 -16.63 -2.26 54.81
CA LYS A 395 -16.81 -3.39 53.91
C LYS A 395 -15.52 -4.17 53.76
N ASP A 396 -15.60 -5.49 53.91
CA ASP A 396 -14.50 -6.45 53.73
C ASP A 396 -14.71 -7.23 52.45
N LEU A 397 -13.90 -6.93 51.43
CA LEU A 397 -14.13 -7.34 50.04
C LEU A 397 -13.06 -8.29 49.51
N TYR A 398 -13.49 -9.33 48.81
CA TYR A 398 -12.67 -10.16 47.98
C TYR A 398 -13.06 -9.92 46.50
N ILE A 399 -12.08 -9.46 45.71
CA ILE A 399 -12.28 -9.10 44.29
C ILE A 399 -11.27 -9.89 43.47
N GLY A 400 -11.74 -10.77 42.57
CA GLY A 400 -10.79 -11.60 41.79
C GLY A 400 -11.45 -12.72 40.99
N ASN A 401 -10.64 -13.72 40.68
CA ASN A 401 -11.07 -14.85 39.87
C ASN A 401 -11.80 -15.95 40.68
N GLU A 402 -12.29 -16.99 39.99
CA GLU A 402 -12.97 -18.14 40.61
C GLU A 402 -12.10 -18.83 41.69
N ARG A 403 -10.76 -18.83 41.50
CA ARG A 403 -9.84 -19.49 42.44
C ARG A 403 -9.83 -18.74 43.78
N LEU A 404 -9.89 -17.41 43.76
CA LEU A 404 -10.01 -16.59 44.98
C LEU A 404 -11.29 -16.93 45.73
N MET A 405 -12.44 -16.95 45.04
CA MET A 405 -13.74 -17.26 45.63
C MET A 405 -13.74 -18.66 46.29
N LYS A 406 -13.22 -19.66 45.56
CA LYS A 406 -13.07 -21.04 46.11
C LYS A 406 -12.15 -21.11 47.33
N ALA A 407 -11.02 -20.39 47.32
CA ALA A 407 -10.07 -20.35 48.46
C ALA A 407 -10.70 -19.73 49.71
N GLN A 408 -11.65 -18.79 49.53
CA GLN A 408 -12.38 -18.16 50.63
C GLN A 408 -13.69 -18.89 50.98
N GLY A 409 -13.99 -20.03 50.35
CA GLY A 409 -15.21 -20.81 50.60
C GLY A 409 -16.47 -20.14 50.07
N ILE A 410 -16.36 -19.18 49.17
CA ILE A 410 -17.48 -18.40 48.61
C ILE A 410 -18.09 -19.15 47.42
N THR A 411 -19.38 -19.40 47.50
CA THR A 411 -20.12 -20.06 46.40
C THR A 411 -20.55 -19.03 45.35
N ILE A 412 -20.06 -19.16 44.13
CA ILE A 412 -20.45 -18.35 42.99
C ILE A 412 -21.82 -18.85 42.47
N THR A 413 -22.81 -18.00 42.47
CA THR A 413 -24.19 -18.29 41.99
C THR A 413 -24.41 -17.89 40.52
N ASP A 414 -23.44 -17.18 39.95
CA ASP A 414 -23.51 -16.72 38.54
C ASP A 414 -22.97 -17.78 37.57
N VAL A 415 -23.51 -17.77 36.32
CA VAL A 415 -23.00 -18.64 35.25
C VAL A 415 -21.81 -17.93 34.62
N PRO A 416 -20.63 -18.61 34.53
CA PRO A 416 -19.48 -18.04 33.87
C PRO A 416 -19.79 -17.60 32.44
N GLU A 417 -19.39 -16.38 32.07
CA GLU A 417 -19.52 -15.90 30.70
C GLU A 417 -18.44 -16.53 29.82
N ILE A 418 -18.81 -17.04 28.67
CA ILE A 418 -17.85 -17.66 27.71
C ILE A 418 -16.99 -16.56 27.06
N MET A 419 -17.61 -15.40 26.80
CA MET A 419 -16.94 -14.26 26.13
C MET A 419 -16.47 -13.23 27.15
N GLY A 420 -15.29 -13.40 27.71
CA GLY A 420 -14.67 -12.42 28.62
C GLY A 420 -14.10 -13.03 29.90
N THR A 421 -13.44 -12.17 30.67
CA THR A 421 -12.92 -12.50 32.01
C THR A 421 -13.94 -12.04 33.04
N SER A 422 -14.38 -12.97 33.89
CA SER A 422 -15.27 -12.65 35.01
C SER A 422 -14.45 -12.24 36.21
N LEU A 423 -14.66 -11.01 36.70
CA LEU A 423 -14.17 -10.50 37.96
C LEU A 423 -15.29 -10.67 38.98
N TYR A 424 -15.10 -11.55 39.95
CA TYR A 424 -16.08 -11.84 40.99
C TYR A 424 -15.84 -10.95 42.22
N ILE A 425 -16.92 -10.46 42.83
CA ILE A 425 -16.90 -9.60 43.99
C ILE A 425 -17.72 -10.26 45.09
N ALA A 426 -17.13 -10.30 46.30
CA ALA A 426 -17.79 -10.80 47.49
C ALA A 426 -17.48 -9.92 48.73
N GLU A 427 -18.41 -9.82 49.68
CA GLU A 427 -18.29 -9.10 50.95
C GLU A 427 -18.55 -10.05 52.12
N GLY A 428 -17.64 -10.11 53.08
CA GLY A 428 -17.86 -10.89 54.29
C GLY A 428 -18.18 -12.37 54.07
N GLY A 429 -17.74 -12.98 52.96
CA GLY A 429 -18.03 -14.35 52.60
C GLY A 429 -19.29 -14.54 51.73
N VAL A 430 -20.02 -13.48 51.42
CA VAL A 430 -21.23 -13.50 50.55
C VAL A 430 -20.89 -12.99 49.17
N PHE A 431 -21.28 -13.76 48.12
CA PHE A 431 -21.12 -13.36 46.74
C PHE A 431 -22.06 -12.21 46.38
N LEU A 432 -21.52 -11.09 45.90
CA LEU A 432 -22.28 -9.90 45.51
C LEU A 432 -22.60 -9.85 44.02
N GLY A 433 -21.74 -10.39 43.18
CA GLY A 433 -21.92 -10.37 41.74
C GLY A 433 -20.62 -10.47 40.94
N SER A 434 -20.74 -10.33 39.65
CA SER A 434 -19.62 -10.38 38.73
C SER A 434 -19.59 -9.20 37.75
N ILE A 435 -18.38 -8.80 37.38
CA ILE A 435 -18.11 -7.84 36.30
C ILE A 435 -17.43 -8.59 35.20
N ILE A 436 -18.02 -8.51 33.99
CA ILE A 436 -17.50 -9.14 32.80
C ILE A 436 -16.67 -8.13 32.03
N ILE A 437 -15.43 -8.49 31.80
CA ILE A 437 -14.43 -7.66 31.11
C ILE A 437 -13.97 -8.42 29.88
N SER A 438 -14.06 -7.80 28.73
CA SER A 438 -13.63 -8.40 27.47
C SER A 438 -12.97 -7.36 26.59
N ASP A 439 -12.11 -7.87 25.70
CA ASP A 439 -11.59 -7.11 24.57
C ASP A 439 -12.71 -6.92 23.55
N THR A 440 -13.00 -5.67 23.20
CA THR A 440 -14.16 -5.33 22.35
C THR A 440 -13.82 -5.45 20.88
N VAL A 441 -14.72 -6.06 20.10
CA VAL A 441 -14.63 -6.10 18.64
C VAL A 441 -14.72 -4.67 18.10
N ARG A 442 -13.85 -4.32 17.15
CA ARG A 442 -13.88 -3.01 16.49
C ARG A 442 -15.19 -2.82 15.73
N GLU A 443 -15.68 -1.61 15.68
CA GLU A 443 -16.99 -1.29 15.10
C GLU A 443 -17.06 -1.56 13.59
N ASP A 444 -15.96 -1.38 12.86
CA ASP A 444 -15.86 -1.57 11.40
C ASP A 444 -15.63 -3.03 10.97
N VAL A 445 -15.31 -3.95 11.89
CA VAL A 445 -15.02 -5.36 11.57
C VAL A 445 -16.16 -6.08 10.86
N PRO A 446 -17.44 -5.98 11.29
CA PRO A 446 -18.54 -6.67 10.58
C PRO A 446 -18.65 -6.20 9.13
N GLU A 447 -18.53 -4.89 8.88
CA GLU A 447 -18.55 -4.32 7.53
C GLU A 447 -17.32 -4.77 6.72
N ALA A 448 -16.13 -4.78 7.35
CA ALA A 448 -14.89 -5.24 6.73
C ALA A 448 -15.00 -6.70 6.27
N LEU A 449 -15.44 -7.61 7.13
CA LEU A 449 -15.59 -9.04 6.81
C LEU A 449 -16.60 -9.27 5.68
N HIS A 450 -17.73 -8.55 5.73
CA HIS A 450 -18.72 -8.59 4.65
C HIS A 450 -18.14 -8.04 3.33
N GLY A 451 -17.40 -6.93 3.39
CA GLY A 451 -16.70 -6.35 2.26
C GLY A 451 -15.65 -7.28 1.64
N LEU A 452 -14.90 -8.02 2.47
CA LEU A 452 -13.92 -9.02 2.01
C LEU A 452 -14.59 -10.17 1.25
N ARG A 453 -15.74 -10.67 1.75
CA ARG A 453 -16.51 -11.70 1.03
C ARG A 453 -17.03 -11.19 -0.31
N ARG A 454 -17.58 -9.98 -0.37
CA ARG A 454 -17.98 -9.32 -1.63
C ARG A 454 -16.79 -9.10 -2.57
N ALA A 455 -15.63 -8.77 -2.03
CA ALA A 455 -14.40 -8.70 -2.81
C ALA A 455 -13.89 -10.08 -3.26
N GLY A 456 -14.57 -11.19 -2.93
CA GLY A 456 -14.28 -12.54 -3.39
C GLY A 456 -13.19 -13.24 -2.59
N VAL A 457 -12.99 -12.88 -1.32
CA VAL A 457 -12.24 -13.69 -0.35
C VAL A 457 -13.15 -14.84 0.08
N ARG A 458 -12.68 -16.08 -0.08
CA ARG A 458 -13.49 -17.28 0.15
C ARG A 458 -13.42 -17.79 1.59
N ARG A 459 -12.27 -17.62 2.26
CA ARG A 459 -12.06 -18.11 3.61
C ARG A 459 -11.58 -16.99 4.52
N LEU A 460 -12.29 -16.80 5.63
CA LEU A 460 -11.97 -15.87 6.70
C LEU A 460 -11.73 -16.68 7.97
N ILE A 461 -10.51 -16.66 8.48
CA ILE A 461 -10.03 -17.53 9.56
C ILE A 461 -9.52 -16.64 10.69
N MET A 462 -9.69 -17.05 11.94
CA MET A 462 -9.14 -16.37 13.10
C MET A 462 -8.18 -17.28 13.88
N LEU A 463 -7.02 -16.74 14.26
CA LEU A 463 -6.09 -17.36 15.21
C LEU A 463 -6.10 -16.57 16.52
N THR A 464 -6.10 -17.27 17.66
CA THR A 464 -6.06 -16.61 18.98
C THR A 464 -5.35 -17.47 20.02
N GLY A 465 -4.70 -16.81 20.99
CA GLY A 465 -4.18 -17.44 22.20
C GLY A 465 -5.25 -17.78 23.23
N ASP A 466 -6.46 -17.24 23.09
CA ASP A 466 -7.58 -17.53 23.99
C ASP A 466 -8.02 -19.00 23.93
N LYS A 467 -8.78 -19.42 24.92
CA LYS A 467 -9.36 -20.78 24.93
C LYS A 467 -10.18 -21.04 23.66
N PRO A 468 -10.18 -22.27 23.14
CA PRO A 468 -10.90 -22.63 21.91
C PRO A 468 -12.38 -22.27 21.92
N GLU A 469 -13.05 -22.35 23.09
CA GLU A 469 -14.47 -22.00 23.26
C GLU A 469 -14.70 -20.50 23.03
N VAL A 470 -13.82 -19.66 23.56
CA VAL A 470 -13.86 -18.20 23.37
C VAL A 470 -13.64 -17.85 21.91
N GLY A 471 -12.62 -18.46 21.28
CA GLY A 471 -12.34 -18.27 19.86
C GLY A 471 -13.56 -18.62 18.99
N ARG A 472 -14.21 -19.75 19.23
CA ARG A 472 -15.42 -20.16 18.50
C ARG A 472 -16.56 -19.18 18.68
N ALA A 473 -16.85 -18.75 19.92
CA ALA A 473 -17.92 -17.79 20.20
C ALA A 473 -17.73 -16.45 19.46
N VAL A 474 -16.49 -15.98 19.35
CA VAL A 474 -16.15 -14.77 18.57
C VAL A 474 -16.33 -15.02 17.08
N ALA A 475 -15.87 -16.17 16.56
CA ALA A 475 -15.99 -16.53 15.16
C ALA A 475 -17.45 -16.64 14.72
N ASP A 476 -18.29 -17.28 15.52
CA ASP A 476 -19.73 -17.42 15.27
C ASP A 476 -20.42 -16.04 15.22
N LYS A 477 -20.08 -15.16 16.17
CA LYS A 477 -20.58 -13.78 16.21
C LYS A 477 -20.18 -12.97 14.97
N LEU A 478 -18.97 -13.19 14.45
CA LEU A 478 -18.42 -12.47 13.30
C LEU A 478 -18.66 -13.20 11.97
N SER A 479 -19.34 -14.36 11.99
CA SER A 479 -19.57 -15.21 10.81
C SER A 479 -18.27 -15.55 10.07
N LEU A 480 -17.19 -15.88 10.82
CA LEU A 480 -15.95 -16.41 10.26
C LEU A 480 -16.11 -17.88 9.90
N ASP A 481 -15.33 -18.37 8.94
CA ASP A 481 -15.43 -19.76 8.49
C ASP A 481 -14.76 -20.72 9.49
N GLU A 482 -13.65 -20.29 10.11
CA GLU A 482 -12.86 -21.11 11.03
C GLU A 482 -12.24 -20.26 12.14
N ALA A 483 -12.05 -20.84 13.31
CA ALA A 483 -11.28 -20.24 14.40
C ALA A 483 -10.44 -21.29 15.13
N TYR A 484 -9.22 -20.93 15.45
CA TYR A 484 -8.28 -21.77 16.18
C TYR A 484 -7.82 -21.02 17.43
N GLY A 485 -8.12 -21.60 18.60
CA GLY A 485 -7.80 -21.04 19.90
C GLY A 485 -6.76 -21.85 20.65
N GLY A 486 -6.21 -21.26 21.74
CA GLY A 486 -5.19 -21.88 22.59
C GLY A 486 -3.80 -21.94 21.95
N LEU A 487 -3.54 -21.07 20.95
CA LEU A 487 -2.30 -21.07 20.20
C LEU A 487 -1.22 -20.21 20.85
N LEU A 488 -0.05 -20.77 21.07
CA LEU A 488 1.16 -20.00 21.35
C LEU A 488 1.70 -19.36 20.06
N PRO A 489 2.57 -18.33 20.14
CA PRO A 489 3.11 -17.69 18.93
C PRO A 489 3.72 -18.65 17.92
N GLY A 490 4.44 -19.70 18.36
CA GLY A 490 4.99 -20.72 17.48
C GLY A 490 3.92 -21.60 16.82
N ASP A 491 2.82 -21.88 17.53
CA ASP A 491 1.71 -22.69 17.00
C ASP A 491 0.94 -21.92 15.92
N LYS A 492 0.83 -20.60 16.04
CA LYS A 492 0.24 -19.73 14.99
C LYS A 492 1.02 -19.87 13.67
N VAL A 493 2.37 -19.85 13.73
CA VAL A 493 3.23 -20.05 12.55
C VAL A 493 2.97 -21.41 11.91
N GLY A 494 2.99 -22.49 12.72
CA GLY A 494 2.71 -23.85 12.23
C GLY A 494 1.32 -23.97 11.60
N LYS A 495 0.31 -23.29 12.16
CA LYS A 495 -1.04 -23.28 11.60
C LYS A 495 -1.12 -22.55 10.26
N VAL A 496 -0.44 -21.43 10.12
CA VAL A 496 -0.34 -20.73 8.83
C VAL A 496 0.38 -21.59 7.79
N GLU A 497 1.44 -22.30 8.17
CA GLU A 497 2.11 -23.25 7.27
C GLU A 497 1.19 -24.38 6.79
N GLU A 498 0.40 -24.97 7.68
CA GLU A 498 -0.63 -25.95 7.33
C GLU A 498 -1.64 -25.37 6.31
N LEU A 499 -2.14 -24.17 6.57
CA LEU A 499 -3.09 -23.51 5.67
C LEU A 499 -2.46 -23.16 4.30
N LEU A 500 -1.17 -22.81 4.26
CA LEU A 500 -0.43 -22.59 3.01
C LEU A 500 -0.31 -23.85 2.16
N THR A 501 -0.21 -25.04 2.78
CA THR A 501 -0.15 -26.30 2.03
C THR A 501 -1.51 -26.75 1.49
N THR A 502 -2.61 -26.32 2.12
CA THR A 502 -3.98 -26.74 1.78
C THR A 502 -4.73 -25.74 0.89
N LYS A 503 -4.16 -24.58 0.63
CA LYS A 503 -4.79 -23.55 -0.23
C LYS A 503 -4.83 -23.99 -1.70
N PRO A 504 -5.80 -23.50 -2.51
CA PRO A 504 -5.85 -23.74 -3.94
C PRO A 504 -4.60 -23.22 -4.67
N GLU A 505 -4.16 -23.93 -5.71
CA GLU A 505 -3.02 -23.51 -6.53
C GLU A 505 -3.29 -22.14 -7.17
N GLY A 506 -2.30 -21.24 -7.09
CA GLY A 506 -2.41 -19.87 -7.61
C GLY A 506 -3.20 -18.90 -6.72
N SER A 507 -3.74 -19.34 -5.58
CA SER A 507 -4.35 -18.46 -4.57
C SER A 507 -3.31 -17.92 -3.59
N THR A 508 -3.64 -16.80 -2.93
CA THR A 508 -2.79 -16.14 -1.93
C THR A 508 -3.47 -16.18 -0.57
N LEU A 509 -2.70 -16.52 0.46
CA LEU A 509 -3.08 -16.44 1.86
C LEU A 509 -2.46 -15.18 2.48
N GLY A 510 -3.30 -14.29 3.01
CA GLY A 510 -2.89 -13.13 3.78
C GLY A 510 -3.04 -13.37 5.28
N PHE A 511 -2.04 -12.97 6.08
CA PHE A 511 -2.18 -12.90 7.52
C PHE A 511 -2.26 -11.43 7.95
N VAL A 512 -3.22 -11.10 8.80
CA VAL A 512 -3.47 -9.75 9.32
C VAL A 512 -3.26 -9.76 10.82
N GLY A 513 -2.35 -8.91 11.31
CA GLY A 513 -2.02 -8.80 12.73
C GLY A 513 -1.55 -7.40 13.11
N ASP A 514 -1.41 -7.12 14.42
CA ASP A 514 -0.86 -5.87 14.95
C ASP A 514 0.68 -5.83 14.92
N GLY A 515 1.31 -6.97 14.72
CA GLY A 515 2.72 -7.15 14.44
C GLY A 515 3.67 -7.16 15.63
N ILE A 516 3.23 -6.81 16.83
CA ILE A 516 4.13 -6.82 18.02
C ILE A 516 4.50 -8.28 18.37
N ASN A 517 3.52 -9.16 18.41
CA ASN A 517 3.71 -10.58 18.73
C ASN A 517 3.68 -11.50 17.50
N ASP A 518 3.20 -11.00 16.37
CA ASP A 518 2.88 -11.78 15.19
C ASP A 518 3.90 -11.59 14.04
N ALA A 519 5.00 -10.85 14.25
CA ALA A 519 6.04 -10.63 13.25
C ALA A 519 6.52 -11.93 12.56
N PRO A 520 6.74 -13.07 13.26
CA PRO A 520 7.11 -14.33 12.62
C PRO A 520 5.99 -14.90 11.72
N VAL A 521 4.72 -14.68 12.09
CA VAL A 521 3.55 -15.14 11.34
C VAL A 521 3.35 -14.29 10.08
N LEU A 522 3.50 -12.95 10.21
CA LEU A 522 3.48 -11.99 9.11
C LEU A 522 4.51 -12.36 8.04
N ALA A 523 5.75 -12.62 8.46
CA ALA A 523 6.84 -12.99 7.56
C ALA A 523 6.63 -14.36 6.89
N ARG A 524 5.84 -15.25 7.48
CA ARG A 524 5.64 -16.62 6.97
C ARG A 524 4.49 -16.75 5.98
N ALA A 525 3.47 -15.90 6.06
CA ALA A 525 2.34 -15.89 5.13
C ALA A 525 2.80 -15.57 3.68
N ASP A 526 1.95 -15.84 2.68
CA ASP A 526 2.23 -15.36 1.31
C ASP A 526 2.28 -13.83 1.27
N ILE A 527 1.49 -13.18 2.13
CA ILE A 527 1.48 -11.75 2.32
C ILE A 527 1.16 -11.42 3.79
N GLY A 528 2.09 -10.74 4.44
CA GLY A 528 1.91 -10.21 5.78
C GLY A 528 1.31 -8.81 5.73
N ILE A 529 0.23 -8.57 6.48
CA ILE A 529 -0.50 -7.30 6.53
C ILE A 529 -0.51 -6.82 7.97
N ALA A 530 0.23 -5.75 8.27
CA ALA A 530 0.24 -5.14 9.58
C ALA A 530 -0.83 -4.05 9.68
N MET A 531 -1.48 -3.97 10.83
CA MET A 531 -2.45 -2.93 11.16
C MET A 531 -1.90 -2.00 12.23
N GLY A 532 -2.36 -0.74 12.25
CA GLY A 532 -1.94 0.24 13.23
C GLY A 532 -0.46 0.62 13.14
N GLY A 533 0.12 0.63 11.94
CA GLY A 533 1.56 0.67 11.66
C GLY A 533 2.35 1.85 12.24
N ILE A 534 1.66 2.81 12.86
CA ILE A 534 2.29 3.98 13.50
C ILE A 534 2.93 3.62 14.86
N GLY A 535 2.52 2.50 15.49
CA GLY A 535 2.94 2.13 16.86
C GLY A 535 4.00 1.04 16.96
N SER A 536 4.24 0.23 15.92
CA SER A 536 5.14 -0.94 16.02
C SER A 536 6.12 -1.01 14.85
N ASP A 537 7.36 -0.64 15.13
CA ASP A 537 8.46 -0.71 14.16
C ASP A 537 8.70 -2.15 13.66
N ALA A 538 8.60 -3.13 14.56
CA ALA A 538 8.75 -4.55 14.23
C ALA A 538 7.66 -5.05 13.27
N ALA A 539 6.41 -4.56 13.43
CA ALA A 539 5.32 -4.88 12.52
C ALA A 539 5.55 -4.31 11.12
N VAL A 540 5.94 -3.04 11.06
CA VAL A 540 6.25 -2.37 9.80
C VAL A 540 7.38 -3.07 9.07
N GLU A 541 8.42 -3.54 9.79
CA GLU A 541 9.55 -4.25 9.19
C GLU A 541 9.15 -5.64 8.66
N ALA A 542 8.37 -6.39 9.43
CA ALA A 542 7.98 -7.78 9.09
C ALA A 542 6.89 -7.87 8.00
N ALA A 543 6.00 -6.88 7.90
CA ALA A 543 4.86 -6.93 6.99
C ALA A 543 5.24 -6.52 5.56
N ASP A 544 4.48 -7.00 4.59
CA ASP A 544 4.57 -6.65 3.16
C ASP A 544 3.61 -5.52 2.79
N VAL A 545 2.52 -5.40 3.54
CA VAL A 545 1.52 -4.34 3.46
C VAL A 545 1.30 -3.78 4.87
N VAL A 546 1.28 -2.46 4.98
CA VAL A 546 1.01 -1.76 6.24
C VAL A 546 -0.24 -0.90 6.08
N ILE A 547 -1.23 -1.13 6.91
CA ILE A 547 -2.43 -0.29 7.03
C ILE A 547 -2.14 0.69 8.16
N MET A 548 -2.07 1.98 7.82
CA MET A 548 -1.65 3.04 8.75
C MET A 548 -2.68 3.33 9.84
N THR A 549 -3.93 3.01 9.58
CA THR A 549 -5.04 3.12 10.51
C THR A 549 -5.33 1.79 11.19
N ASP A 550 -6.08 1.82 12.28
CA ASP A 550 -6.58 0.63 12.97
C ASP A 550 -7.89 0.08 12.38
N GLU A 551 -8.12 0.31 11.07
CA GLU A 551 -9.37 -0.05 10.39
C GLU A 551 -9.20 -1.28 9.49
N PRO A 552 -9.69 -2.47 9.87
CA PRO A 552 -9.73 -3.66 9.01
C PRO A 552 -10.45 -3.45 7.67
N SER A 553 -11.37 -2.51 7.58
CA SER A 553 -12.09 -2.12 6.36
C SER A 553 -11.15 -1.64 5.23
N LYS A 554 -9.99 -1.08 5.55
CA LYS A 554 -8.97 -0.67 4.58
C LYS A 554 -8.39 -1.84 3.77
N LEU A 555 -8.43 -3.06 4.30
CA LEU A 555 -8.04 -4.25 3.54
C LEU A 555 -8.95 -4.48 2.32
N VAL A 556 -10.23 -4.15 2.44
CA VAL A 556 -11.17 -4.20 1.30
C VAL A 556 -10.74 -3.22 0.22
N ASP A 557 -10.36 -2.00 0.62
CA ASP A 557 -9.87 -0.97 -0.29
C ASP A 557 -8.57 -1.41 -0.99
N ALA A 558 -7.66 -2.05 -0.25
CA ALA A 558 -6.44 -2.64 -0.80
C ALA A 558 -6.73 -3.64 -1.92
N ILE A 559 -7.67 -4.58 -1.69
CA ILE A 559 -8.08 -5.60 -2.67
C ILE A 559 -8.73 -4.95 -3.90
N VAL A 560 -9.61 -3.97 -3.72
CA VAL A 560 -10.29 -3.27 -4.81
C VAL A 560 -9.29 -2.54 -5.70
N ILE A 561 -8.34 -1.82 -5.11
CA ILE A 561 -7.26 -1.12 -5.81
C ILE A 561 -6.39 -2.12 -6.58
N ALA A 562 -5.95 -3.18 -5.90
CA ALA A 562 -5.09 -4.20 -6.47
C ALA A 562 -5.75 -4.89 -7.67
N ARG A 563 -6.99 -5.34 -7.55
CA ARG A 563 -7.75 -5.99 -8.65
C ARG A 563 -8.00 -5.06 -9.81
N LYS A 564 -8.32 -3.79 -9.56
CA LYS A 564 -8.44 -2.79 -10.62
C LYS A 564 -7.13 -2.61 -11.36
N THR A 565 -6.02 -2.46 -10.64
CA THR A 565 -4.69 -2.31 -11.23
C THR A 565 -4.34 -3.51 -12.10
N MET A 566 -4.53 -4.73 -11.59
CA MET A 566 -4.28 -5.96 -12.37
C MET A 566 -5.18 -6.09 -13.60
N ARG A 567 -6.43 -5.62 -13.52
CA ARG A 567 -7.32 -5.57 -14.70
C ARG A 567 -6.79 -4.61 -15.76
N ILE A 568 -6.32 -3.43 -15.38
CA ILE A 568 -5.71 -2.45 -16.30
C ILE A 568 -4.43 -3.02 -16.91
N VAL A 569 -3.57 -3.66 -16.12
CA VAL A 569 -2.36 -4.35 -16.60
C VAL A 569 -2.71 -5.38 -17.66
N LYS A 570 -3.67 -6.28 -17.38
CA LYS A 570 -4.14 -7.30 -18.34
C LYS A 570 -4.71 -6.68 -19.62
N GLN A 571 -5.51 -5.62 -19.50
CA GLN A 571 -6.05 -4.88 -20.63
C GLN A 571 -4.94 -4.32 -21.52
N ASN A 572 -3.94 -3.67 -20.92
CA ASN A 572 -2.82 -3.10 -21.66
C ASN A 572 -1.98 -4.17 -22.35
N ILE A 573 -1.72 -5.31 -21.68
CA ILE A 573 -0.98 -6.43 -22.28
C ILE A 573 -1.73 -6.99 -23.50
N ILE A 574 -3.01 -7.32 -23.35
CA ILE A 574 -3.82 -7.92 -24.42
C ILE A 574 -3.95 -6.94 -25.60
N PHE A 575 -4.25 -5.68 -25.30
CA PHE A 575 -4.42 -4.65 -26.33
C PHE A 575 -3.11 -4.40 -27.11
N ALA A 576 -2.01 -4.18 -26.37
CA ALA A 576 -0.72 -3.89 -27.01
C ALA A 576 -0.21 -5.07 -27.85
N ILE A 577 -0.30 -6.31 -27.35
CA ILE A 577 0.12 -7.50 -28.10
C ILE A 577 -0.80 -7.72 -29.30
N GLY A 578 -2.12 -7.61 -29.12
CA GLY A 578 -3.10 -7.86 -30.18
C GLY A 578 -2.93 -6.90 -31.36
N VAL A 579 -2.85 -5.59 -31.10
CA VAL A 579 -2.63 -4.60 -32.15
C VAL A 579 -1.26 -4.79 -32.82
N LYS A 580 -0.23 -5.10 -32.02
CA LYS A 580 1.12 -5.32 -32.54
C LYS A 580 1.19 -6.49 -33.49
N VAL A 581 0.64 -7.64 -33.15
CA VAL A 581 0.57 -8.82 -34.02
C VAL A 581 -0.16 -8.48 -35.33
N LEU A 582 -1.28 -7.75 -35.24
CA LEU A 582 -2.02 -7.32 -36.42
C LEU A 582 -1.16 -6.43 -37.35
N VAL A 583 -0.50 -5.42 -36.80
CA VAL A 583 0.33 -4.49 -37.58
C VAL A 583 1.54 -5.20 -38.17
N LEU A 584 2.19 -6.12 -37.43
CA LEU A 584 3.29 -6.93 -37.97
C LEU A 584 2.86 -7.78 -39.18
N ILE A 585 1.68 -8.40 -39.09
CA ILE A 585 1.12 -9.17 -40.22
C ILE A 585 0.87 -8.25 -41.43
N LEU A 586 0.21 -7.12 -41.25
CA LEU A 586 -0.06 -6.15 -42.31
C LEU A 586 1.23 -5.63 -42.95
N THR A 587 2.26 -5.37 -42.15
CA THR A 587 3.57 -4.91 -42.64
C THR A 587 4.29 -5.99 -43.44
N ALA A 588 4.29 -7.24 -42.99
CA ALA A 588 4.92 -8.37 -43.68
C ALA A 588 4.29 -8.60 -45.08
N PHE A 589 2.97 -8.46 -45.20
CA PHE A 589 2.27 -8.55 -46.48
C PHE A 589 2.36 -7.28 -47.33
N GLY A 590 2.91 -6.18 -46.80
CA GLY A 590 3.09 -4.92 -47.52
C GLY A 590 1.84 -4.04 -47.61
N PHE A 591 0.84 -4.28 -46.73
CA PHE A 591 -0.37 -3.45 -46.62
C PHE A 591 -0.16 -2.19 -45.76
N ALA A 592 0.88 -2.15 -44.95
CA ALA A 592 1.20 -0.99 -44.13
C ALA A 592 2.54 -0.37 -44.57
N THR A 593 2.57 0.96 -44.68
CA THR A 593 3.80 1.73 -44.81
C THR A 593 4.53 1.84 -43.47
N MET A 594 5.82 2.13 -43.51
CA MET A 594 6.65 2.22 -42.30
C MET A 594 6.13 3.29 -41.33
N TRP A 595 5.82 4.50 -41.82
CA TRP A 595 5.33 5.59 -40.98
C TRP A 595 3.93 5.33 -40.42
N ALA A 596 3.03 4.69 -41.19
CA ALA A 596 1.70 4.31 -40.71
C ALA A 596 1.78 3.28 -39.60
N ALA A 597 2.71 2.34 -39.70
CA ALA A 597 2.98 1.32 -38.70
C ALA A 597 3.55 1.92 -37.39
N VAL A 598 4.47 2.89 -37.49
CA VAL A 598 4.99 3.63 -36.31
C VAL A 598 3.91 4.48 -35.69
N PHE A 599 3.09 5.16 -36.48
CA PHE A 599 1.97 5.95 -35.96
C PHE A 599 0.99 5.08 -35.15
N ALA A 600 0.69 3.88 -35.65
CA ALA A 600 -0.13 2.92 -34.91
C ALA A 600 0.54 2.49 -33.59
N ASP A 601 1.84 2.18 -33.57
CA ASP A 601 2.57 1.77 -32.35
C ASP A 601 2.63 2.89 -31.31
N VAL A 602 2.90 4.12 -31.72
CA VAL A 602 2.86 5.30 -30.86
C VAL A 602 1.44 5.54 -30.31
N GLY A 603 0.41 5.39 -31.17
CA GLY A 603 -0.99 5.50 -30.77
C GLY A 603 -1.38 4.48 -29.72
N VAL A 604 -0.97 3.22 -29.88
CA VAL A 604 -1.17 2.16 -28.89
C VAL A 604 -0.47 2.50 -27.57
N SER A 605 0.76 3.00 -27.64
CA SER A 605 1.51 3.41 -26.46
C SER A 605 0.79 4.53 -25.68
N VAL A 606 0.32 5.56 -26.38
CA VAL A 606 -0.47 6.65 -25.77
C VAL A 606 -1.75 6.13 -25.13
N LEU A 607 -2.51 5.29 -25.82
CA LEU A 607 -3.75 4.72 -25.28
C LEU A 607 -3.49 3.83 -24.06
N ALA A 608 -2.44 3.02 -24.09
CA ALA A 608 -2.04 2.17 -22.96
C ALA A 608 -1.60 3.01 -21.74
N ILE A 609 -0.88 4.11 -21.95
CA ILE A 609 -0.50 5.06 -20.89
C ILE A 609 -1.75 5.73 -20.30
N LEU A 610 -2.67 6.22 -21.14
CA LEU A 610 -3.92 6.83 -20.67
C LEU A 610 -4.77 5.83 -19.87
N ASN A 611 -4.79 4.56 -20.27
CA ASN A 611 -5.45 3.52 -19.52
C ASN A 611 -4.73 3.25 -18.18
N ALA A 612 -3.38 3.25 -18.16
CA ALA A 612 -2.59 3.07 -16.94
C ALA A 612 -2.86 4.15 -15.88
N ILE A 613 -2.99 5.41 -16.30
CA ILE A 613 -3.29 6.55 -15.38
C ILE A 613 -4.63 6.35 -14.64
N ARG A 614 -5.56 5.57 -15.19
CA ARG A 614 -6.83 5.24 -14.51
C ARG A 614 -6.63 4.44 -13.21
N ALA A 615 -5.47 3.82 -13.03
CA ALA A 615 -5.15 3.13 -11.78
C ALA A 615 -5.12 4.08 -10.56
N LEU A 616 -4.71 5.34 -10.77
CA LEU A 616 -4.68 6.37 -9.72
C LEU A 616 -6.07 6.75 -9.15
N ASN A 617 -7.15 6.51 -9.89
CA ASN A 617 -8.49 6.97 -9.51
C ASN A 617 -9.25 5.90 -8.72
N TYR A 618 -9.15 5.93 -7.38
CA TYR A 618 -9.76 4.97 -6.46
C TYR A 618 -11.30 5.12 -6.33
N LYS A 619 -11.83 6.33 -6.16
CA LYS A 619 -13.26 6.57 -5.84
C LYS A 619 -14.22 5.85 -6.80
N LYS A 620 -14.00 5.95 -8.12
CA LYS A 620 -14.77 5.21 -9.13
C LYS A 620 -14.63 3.68 -9.07
N ALA A 621 -13.59 3.15 -8.41
CA ALA A 621 -13.40 1.71 -8.30
C ALA A 621 -14.22 1.13 -7.14
N ARG A 622 -14.29 1.84 -6.02
CA ARG A 622 -15.09 1.48 -4.86
C ARG A 622 -16.58 1.50 -5.21
N GLU A 623 -17.07 2.59 -5.81
CA GLU A 623 -18.46 2.69 -6.28
C GLU A 623 -18.85 1.51 -7.17
N LYS A 624 -18.06 1.20 -8.23
CA LYS A 624 -18.34 0.07 -9.13
C LYS A 624 -18.26 -1.31 -8.47
N ALA A 625 -17.39 -1.49 -7.47
CA ALA A 625 -17.27 -2.77 -6.77
C ALA A 625 -18.50 -3.06 -5.88
N PHE A 626 -19.17 -2.01 -5.38
CA PHE A 626 -20.30 -2.12 -4.48
C PHE A 626 -21.66 -1.89 -5.16
N GLU A 627 -21.75 -1.08 -6.23
CA GLU A 627 -22.98 -0.88 -7.01
C GLU A 627 -23.38 -2.13 -7.84
N GLY A 628 -22.39 -2.91 -8.31
CA GLY A 628 -22.65 -4.15 -9.08
C GLY A 628 -23.29 -5.28 -8.29
N SER A 629 -23.35 -5.18 -6.96
CA SER A 629 -23.92 -6.22 -6.07
C SER A 629 -25.34 -5.89 -5.58
N ALA A 630 -25.81 -4.66 -5.74
CA ALA A 630 -27.20 -4.30 -5.40
C ALA A 630 -28.25 -4.83 -6.39
N GLY A 631 -27.81 -5.41 -7.52
CA GLY A 631 -28.69 -5.93 -8.58
C GLY A 631 -28.92 -7.45 -8.57
N THR A 632 -28.38 -8.20 -7.60
CA THR A 632 -28.49 -9.67 -7.56
C THR A 632 -29.22 -10.21 -6.33
N GLU A 633 -29.79 -9.34 -5.49
CA GLU A 633 -30.72 -9.74 -4.43
C GLU A 633 -32.14 -9.37 -4.84
N VAL A 634 -32.74 -10.15 -5.76
CA VAL A 634 -34.20 -10.32 -5.95
C VAL A 634 -34.49 -11.80 -6.21
#